data_70595242e3e8ce6a6c6344cd1210d53d
#
_entry.id   70595242e3e8ce6a6c6344cd1210d53d
#
_cell.length_a   1.000
_cell.length_b   1.000
_cell.length_c   1.000
_cell.angle_alpha   90.00
_cell.angle_beta   90.00
_cell.angle_gamma   90.00
#
_symmetry.space_group_name_H-M   'P 1'
#
loop_
_entity.id
_entity.type
_entity.pdbx_description
1 polymer ?
#
loop_
_entity_poly.entity_id
_entity_poly.type
_entity_poly.pdbx_seq_one_letter_code
_entity_poly.pdbx_strand_id
1 'polypeptide(L)'
;GPGTGKTAVALHRAAYLLYTHRDRLKTAGVLLVGPSSSFMKYIERVLPSLGETGVVMASVGRLMPGIHAVPEPDADVAAIKGRLDMATVVANAVANRQRIPAENRILEVDGRKLVLTPRQVRRARERARSTGKPHNEARVTFVKILLRELTEQMTELVEAGNIGNNADRSYLAEDVRSARDVRIALNLCWMPMTPEKLISELFSKPAILEFCT
;
A
#
# COMPACT_ATOMS: atom_id res chain seq x y z
N GLY A 1 10.09 -7.76 36.52
CA GLY A 1 9.82 -9.20 36.66
C GLY A 1 8.34 -9.51 36.73
N PRO A 2 7.89 -10.77 36.62
CA PRO A 2 6.51 -11.18 36.87
C PRO A 2 6.05 -10.72 38.27
N GLY A 3 4.78 -10.31 38.42
CA GLY A 3 4.20 -9.92 39.72
C GLY A 3 4.43 -8.46 40.17
N THR A 4 5.13 -7.63 39.41
CA THR A 4 5.40 -6.22 39.78
C THR A 4 4.24 -5.23 39.51
N GLY A 5 3.05 -5.72 39.17
CA GLY A 5 1.87 -4.87 38.92
C GLY A 5 1.90 -4.01 37.67
N LYS A 6 2.93 -4.14 36.78
CA LYS A 6 3.06 -3.32 35.55
C LYS A 6 1.83 -3.32 34.67
N THR A 7 1.20 -4.48 34.51
CA THR A 7 -0.03 -4.63 33.72
C THR A 7 -1.20 -3.88 34.33
N ALA A 8 -1.38 -4.01 35.68
CA ALA A 8 -2.42 -3.29 36.39
C ALA A 8 -2.23 -1.78 36.27
N VAL A 9 -1.00 -1.27 36.45
CA VAL A 9 -0.67 0.16 36.27
C VAL A 9 -0.97 0.62 34.85
N ALA A 10 -0.61 -0.18 33.84
CA ALA A 10 -0.88 0.16 32.45
C ALA A 10 -2.39 0.25 32.16
N LEU A 11 -3.19 -0.66 32.70
CA LEU A 11 -4.64 -0.65 32.54
C LEU A 11 -5.29 0.55 33.26
N HIS A 12 -4.88 0.82 34.49
CA HIS A 12 -5.36 2.00 35.21
C HIS A 12 -4.97 3.30 34.51
N ARG A 13 -3.78 3.35 33.92
CA ARG A 13 -3.36 4.50 33.10
C ARG A 13 -4.22 4.64 31.85
N ALA A 14 -4.53 3.55 31.16
CA ALA A 14 -5.42 3.58 30.00
C ALA A 14 -6.82 4.09 30.38
N ALA A 15 -7.41 3.57 31.47
CA ALA A 15 -8.68 4.03 32.00
C ALA A 15 -8.64 5.52 32.40
N TYR A 16 -7.58 5.96 33.07
CA TYR A 16 -7.38 7.38 33.42
C TYR A 16 -7.34 8.28 32.18
N LEU A 17 -6.57 7.89 31.15
CA LEU A 17 -6.47 8.66 29.91
C LEU A 17 -7.81 8.72 29.16
N LEU A 18 -8.55 7.60 29.10
CA LEU A 18 -9.88 7.53 28.51
C LEU A 18 -10.87 8.44 29.22
N TYR A 19 -10.82 8.48 30.55
CA TYR A 19 -11.66 9.36 31.36
C TYR A 19 -11.28 10.84 31.16
N THR A 20 -9.99 11.18 31.30
CA THR A 20 -9.52 12.57 31.28
C THR A 20 -9.57 13.20 29.90
N HIS A 21 -9.38 12.42 28.83
CA HIS A 21 -9.36 12.89 27.44
C HIS A 21 -10.50 12.29 26.60
N ARG A 22 -11.65 12.06 27.21
CA ARG A 22 -12.78 11.35 26.64
C ARG A 22 -13.19 11.88 25.27
N ASP A 23 -13.34 13.19 25.12
CA ASP A 23 -13.80 13.80 23.87
C ASP A 23 -12.82 13.56 22.69
N ARG A 24 -11.53 13.63 22.97
CA ARG A 24 -10.49 13.38 21.98
C ARG A 24 -10.37 11.89 21.65
N LEU A 25 -10.36 11.04 22.64
CA LEU A 25 -10.15 9.60 22.50
C LEU A 25 -11.39 8.88 21.98
N LYS A 26 -12.60 9.44 22.18
CA LYS A 26 -13.84 8.93 21.61
C LYS A 26 -13.81 8.88 20.09
N THR A 27 -13.12 9.84 19.45
CA THR A 27 -12.95 9.90 18.00
C THR A 27 -11.68 9.18 17.52
N ALA A 28 -10.56 9.35 18.25
CA ALA A 28 -9.28 8.77 17.88
C ALA A 28 -9.14 7.27 18.23
N GLY A 29 -9.90 6.80 19.24
CA GLY A 29 -9.77 5.45 19.78
C GLY A 29 -8.52 5.25 20.64
N VAL A 30 -8.47 4.12 21.35
CA VAL A 30 -7.30 3.67 22.10
C VAL A 30 -6.97 2.25 21.65
N LEU A 31 -5.72 2.02 21.26
CA LEU A 31 -5.21 0.70 20.91
C LEU A 31 -4.29 0.20 22.02
N LEU A 32 -4.62 -0.97 22.58
CA LEU A 32 -3.81 -1.67 23.55
C LEU A 32 -3.17 -2.90 22.90
N VAL A 33 -1.83 -2.90 22.83
CA VAL A 33 -1.08 -3.99 22.21
C VAL A 33 -0.42 -4.85 23.28
N GLY A 34 -0.62 -6.16 23.20
CA GLY A 34 -0.03 -7.13 24.13
C GLY A 34 0.70 -8.27 23.44
N PRO A 35 1.43 -9.08 24.23
CA PRO A 35 2.34 -10.09 23.70
C PRO A 35 1.66 -11.30 23.05
N SER A 36 0.44 -11.62 23.47
CA SER A 36 -0.29 -12.79 22.94
C SER A 36 -1.80 -12.58 22.98
N SER A 37 -2.52 -13.33 22.14
CA SER A 37 -3.99 -13.31 22.12
C SER A 37 -4.60 -13.81 23.45
N SER A 38 -3.97 -14.76 24.13
CA SER A 38 -4.42 -15.24 25.44
C SER A 38 -4.29 -14.16 26.51
N PHE A 39 -3.18 -13.42 26.48
CA PHE A 39 -2.98 -12.27 27.37
C PHE A 39 -4.03 -11.18 27.10
N MET A 40 -4.31 -10.88 25.84
CA MET A 40 -5.32 -9.88 25.47
C MET A 40 -6.73 -10.29 25.91
N LYS A 41 -7.10 -11.56 25.80
CA LYS A 41 -8.38 -12.08 26.32
C LYS A 41 -8.50 -11.94 27.86
N TYR A 42 -7.39 -12.09 28.57
CA TYR A 42 -7.39 -11.83 30.02
C TYR A 42 -7.65 -10.36 30.31
N ILE A 43 -6.96 -9.46 29.61
CA ILE A 43 -7.12 -8.00 29.73
C ILE A 43 -8.54 -7.57 29.39
N GLU A 44 -9.12 -8.12 28.33
CA GLU A 44 -10.49 -7.85 27.88
C GLU A 44 -11.55 -8.13 28.98
N ARG A 45 -11.28 -9.09 29.83
CA ARG A 45 -12.17 -9.39 30.97
C ARG A 45 -12.00 -8.43 32.16
N VAL A 46 -10.82 -7.84 32.30
CA VAL A 46 -10.49 -6.91 33.39
C VAL A 46 -10.88 -5.48 33.08
N LEU A 47 -10.75 -5.06 31.82
CA LEU A 47 -10.98 -3.67 31.40
C LEU A 47 -12.41 -3.17 31.64
N PRO A 48 -13.49 -3.94 31.40
CA PRO A 48 -14.85 -3.50 31.67
C PRO A 48 -15.09 -3.19 33.15
N SER A 49 -14.36 -3.87 34.06
CA SER A 49 -14.45 -3.58 35.51
C SER A 49 -13.95 -2.17 35.85
N LEU A 50 -13.24 -1.52 34.93
CA LEU A 50 -12.77 -0.13 35.05
C LEU A 50 -13.73 0.86 34.37
N GLY A 51 -14.89 0.41 33.87
CA GLY A 51 -15.94 1.26 33.28
C GLY A 51 -15.70 1.75 31.87
N GLU A 52 -14.73 1.18 31.15
CA GLU A 52 -14.29 1.67 29.82
C GLU A 52 -14.58 0.68 28.70
N THR A 53 -15.23 1.16 27.62
CA THR A 53 -15.67 0.35 26.46
C THR A 53 -15.04 0.71 25.12
N GLY A 54 -14.26 1.78 25.04
CA GLY A 54 -13.72 2.33 23.78
C GLY A 54 -12.29 1.88 23.43
N VAL A 55 -11.85 0.70 23.90
CA VAL A 55 -10.48 0.22 23.70
C VAL A 55 -10.45 -0.93 22.70
N VAL A 56 -9.67 -0.78 21.64
CA VAL A 56 -9.34 -1.86 20.72
C VAL A 56 -8.11 -2.61 21.25
N MET A 57 -8.21 -3.93 21.32
CA MET A 57 -7.14 -4.77 21.86
C MET A 57 -6.61 -5.72 20.79
N ALA A 58 -5.29 -5.75 20.63
CA ALA A 58 -4.63 -6.63 19.67
C ALA A 58 -3.34 -7.22 20.23
N SER A 59 -3.01 -8.43 19.82
CA SER A 59 -1.63 -8.93 19.91
C SER A 59 -0.84 -8.49 18.68
N VAL A 60 0.50 -8.51 18.77
CA VAL A 60 1.38 -8.13 17.64
C VAL A 60 1.00 -8.88 16.36
N GLY A 61 0.71 -10.19 16.46
CA GLY A 61 0.30 -11.01 15.31
C GLY A 61 -1.11 -10.72 14.77
N ARG A 62 -1.86 -9.81 15.40
CA ARG A 62 -3.22 -9.41 14.98
C ARG A 62 -3.39 -7.91 14.77
N LEU A 63 -2.28 -7.17 14.66
CA LEU A 63 -2.32 -5.72 14.43
C LEU A 63 -2.92 -5.36 13.06
N MET A 64 -2.78 -6.24 12.09
CA MET A 64 -3.35 -6.03 10.75
C MET A 64 -4.70 -6.77 10.65
N PRO A 65 -5.82 -6.05 10.43
CA PRO A 65 -7.12 -6.68 10.25
C PRO A 65 -7.13 -7.68 9.08
N GLY A 66 -7.74 -8.84 9.30
CA GLY A 66 -7.85 -9.88 8.27
C GLY A 66 -6.60 -10.76 8.08
N ILE A 67 -5.50 -10.47 8.80
CA ILE A 67 -4.27 -11.28 8.75
C ILE A 67 -4.14 -12.11 10.03
N HIS A 68 -3.95 -13.41 9.85
CA HIS A 68 -3.57 -14.33 10.91
C HIS A 68 -2.08 -14.63 10.81
N ALA A 69 -1.24 -13.88 11.53
CA ALA A 69 0.16 -14.21 11.64
C ALA A 69 0.32 -15.46 12.52
N VAL A 70 1.12 -16.41 12.02
CA VAL A 70 1.57 -17.57 12.80
C VAL A 70 3.04 -17.38 13.15
N PRO A 71 3.49 -17.92 14.32
CA PRO A 71 4.91 -17.88 14.66
C PRO A 71 5.73 -18.63 13.61
N GLU A 72 6.90 -18.06 13.24
CA GLU A 72 7.87 -18.79 12.44
C GLU A 72 8.45 -19.95 13.28
N PRO A 73 8.34 -21.21 12.83
CA PRO A 73 8.80 -22.35 13.59
C PRO A 73 10.33 -22.45 13.66
N ASP A 74 11.04 -21.93 12.67
CA ASP A 74 12.48 -21.90 12.62
C ASP A 74 13.01 -20.63 13.29
N ALA A 75 13.79 -20.79 14.36
CA ALA A 75 14.31 -19.68 15.14
C ALA A 75 15.32 -18.82 14.37
N ASP A 76 16.15 -19.42 13.51
CA ASP A 76 17.15 -18.69 12.71
C ASP A 76 16.44 -17.88 11.62
N VAL A 77 15.45 -18.46 10.97
CA VAL A 77 14.60 -17.75 10.00
C VAL A 77 13.83 -16.61 10.67
N ALA A 78 13.28 -16.83 11.87
CA ALA A 78 12.61 -15.80 12.64
C ALA A 78 13.55 -14.64 13.00
N ALA A 79 14.78 -14.96 13.40
CA ALA A 79 15.81 -13.97 13.72
C ALA A 79 16.16 -13.12 12.49
N ILE A 80 16.34 -13.73 11.31
CA ILE A 80 16.64 -13.03 10.05
C ILE A 80 15.46 -12.13 9.66
N LYS A 81 14.23 -12.66 9.66
CA LYS A 81 13.03 -11.90 9.32
C LYS A 81 12.77 -10.72 10.27
N GLY A 82 13.22 -10.84 11.53
CA GLY A 82 13.10 -9.81 12.55
C GLY A 82 14.18 -8.72 12.53
N ARG A 83 15.19 -8.82 11.66
CA ARG A 83 16.27 -7.82 11.56
C ARG A 83 15.78 -6.50 10.99
N LEU A 84 16.41 -5.39 11.45
CA LEU A 84 16.13 -4.06 10.91
C LEU A 84 16.47 -3.92 9.42
N ASP A 85 17.48 -4.67 8.96
CA ASP A 85 17.89 -4.69 7.54
C ASP A 85 16.74 -5.12 6.61
N MET A 86 15.78 -5.90 7.11
CA MET A 86 14.60 -6.29 6.36
C MET A 86 13.74 -5.10 5.92
N ALA A 87 13.83 -3.95 6.61
CA ALA A 87 13.18 -2.72 6.17
C ALA A 87 13.75 -2.25 4.83
N THR A 88 15.07 -2.37 4.62
CA THR A 88 15.73 -2.04 3.34
C THR A 88 15.31 -3.02 2.25
N VAL A 89 15.30 -4.32 2.55
CA VAL A 89 14.84 -5.36 1.61
C VAL A 89 13.40 -5.10 1.15
N VAL A 90 12.51 -4.78 2.08
CA VAL A 90 11.11 -4.42 1.76
C VAL A 90 11.04 -3.13 0.93
N ALA A 91 11.84 -2.11 1.26
CA ALA A 91 11.91 -0.87 0.48
C ALA A 91 12.38 -1.13 -0.97
N ASN A 92 13.40 -1.98 -1.15
CA ASN A 92 13.88 -2.40 -2.47
C ASN A 92 12.79 -3.18 -3.24
N ALA A 93 12.06 -4.07 -2.55
CA ALA A 93 10.95 -4.80 -3.14
C ALA A 93 9.82 -3.87 -3.63
N VAL A 94 9.48 -2.83 -2.87
CA VAL A 94 8.54 -1.79 -3.30
C VAL A 94 9.08 -1.03 -4.51
N ALA A 95 10.36 -0.64 -4.49
CA ALA A 95 11.00 0.09 -5.61
C ALA A 95 11.01 -0.73 -6.91
N ASN A 96 11.23 -2.05 -6.82
CA ASN A 96 11.18 -2.98 -7.96
C ASN A 96 9.80 -3.03 -8.63
N ARG A 97 8.73 -2.64 -7.95
CA ARG A 97 7.38 -2.57 -8.52
C ARG A 97 7.10 -1.29 -9.31
N GLN A 98 8.10 -0.41 -9.40
CA GLN A 98 8.04 0.87 -10.12
C GLN A 98 9.02 0.85 -11.29
N ARG A 99 8.68 0.12 -12.35
CA ARG A 99 9.57 -0.18 -13.47
C ARG A 99 9.46 0.86 -14.58
N ILE A 100 10.59 1.16 -15.23
CA ILE A 100 10.62 1.89 -16.48
C ILE A 100 10.80 0.84 -17.59
N PRO A 101 9.98 0.85 -18.63
CA PRO A 101 10.19 -0.03 -19.78
C PRO A 101 11.53 0.31 -20.47
N ALA A 102 12.21 -0.69 -21.03
CA ALA A 102 13.45 -0.49 -21.77
C ALA A 102 13.19 0.24 -23.10
N GLU A 103 12.05 -0.05 -23.72
CA GLU A 103 11.67 0.44 -25.05
C GLU A 103 10.28 1.06 -25.03
N ASN A 104 9.95 1.74 -26.12
CA ASN A 104 8.62 2.27 -26.35
C ASN A 104 7.60 1.13 -26.37
N ARG A 105 6.43 1.35 -25.74
CA ARG A 105 5.30 0.41 -25.78
C ARG A 105 4.23 0.98 -26.70
N ILE A 106 3.82 0.19 -27.67
CA ILE A 106 2.67 0.49 -28.52
C ILE A 106 1.43 -0.03 -27.78
N LEU A 107 0.45 0.83 -27.64
CA LEU A 107 -0.82 0.55 -26.94
C LEU A 107 -1.95 0.74 -27.94
N GLU A 108 -2.80 -0.27 -28.09
CA GLU A 108 -3.96 -0.18 -28.97
C GLU A 108 -5.17 0.35 -28.20
N VAL A 109 -5.76 1.43 -28.70
CA VAL A 109 -6.92 2.09 -28.11
C VAL A 109 -7.88 2.44 -29.25
N ASP A 110 -9.03 1.83 -29.31
CA ASP A 110 -10.07 2.06 -30.31
C ASP A 110 -9.51 2.06 -31.76
N GLY A 111 -8.73 1.00 -32.10
CA GLY A 111 -8.11 0.82 -33.40
C GLY A 111 -6.95 1.77 -33.71
N ARG A 112 -6.56 2.64 -32.79
CA ARG A 112 -5.43 3.57 -32.91
C ARG A 112 -4.25 3.13 -32.05
N LYS A 113 -3.04 3.50 -32.50
CA LYS A 113 -1.79 3.14 -31.81
C LYS A 113 -1.24 4.36 -31.06
N LEU A 114 -1.27 4.28 -29.74
CA LEU A 114 -0.60 5.24 -28.85
C LEU A 114 0.79 4.71 -28.49
N VAL A 115 1.71 5.62 -28.18
CA VAL A 115 3.07 5.26 -27.81
C VAL A 115 3.37 5.72 -26.38
N LEU A 116 3.66 4.76 -25.50
CA LEU A 116 4.16 5.03 -24.15
C LEU A 116 5.68 4.89 -24.12
N THR A 117 6.38 6.01 -23.96
CA THR A 117 7.84 6.06 -23.97
C THR A 117 8.45 5.87 -22.58
N PRO A 118 9.68 5.33 -22.46
CA PRO A 118 10.43 5.26 -21.19
C PRO A 118 10.61 6.64 -20.53
N ARG A 119 10.74 7.70 -21.34
CA ARG A 119 10.88 9.09 -20.85
C ARG A 119 9.63 9.57 -20.14
N GLN A 120 8.45 9.31 -20.69
CA GLN A 120 7.17 9.67 -20.06
C GLN A 120 7.00 8.92 -18.73
N VAL A 121 7.26 7.61 -18.73
CA VAL A 121 7.18 6.78 -17.51
C VAL A 121 8.14 7.27 -16.44
N ARG A 122 9.39 7.60 -16.79
CA ARG A 122 10.38 8.13 -15.85
C ARG A 122 9.91 9.44 -15.23
N ARG A 123 9.50 10.41 -16.04
CA ARG A 123 8.99 11.71 -15.59
C ARG A 123 7.78 11.57 -14.65
N ALA A 124 6.81 10.74 -15.05
CA ALA A 124 5.62 10.47 -14.23
C ALA A 124 5.99 9.81 -12.90
N ARG A 125 6.94 8.86 -12.90
CA ARG A 125 7.44 8.19 -11.70
C ARG A 125 8.13 9.16 -10.75
N GLU A 126 9.02 10.00 -11.25
CA GLU A 126 9.73 11.00 -10.46
C GLU A 126 8.74 11.99 -9.82
N ARG A 127 7.78 12.46 -10.59
CA ARG A 127 6.74 13.36 -10.08
C ARG A 127 5.85 12.70 -9.02
N ALA A 128 5.50 11.44 -9.21
CA ALA A 128 4.73 10.70 -8.22
C ALA A 128 5.52 10.48 -6.92
N ARG A 129 6.80 10.11 -7.02
CA ARG A 129 7.71 9.96 -5.86
C ARG A 129 7.91 11.27 -5.09
N SER A 130 8.03 12.39 -5.77
CA SER A 130 8.20 13.70 -5.14
C SER A 130 7.01 14.14 -4.28
N THR A 131 5.87 13.45 -4.35
CA THR A 131 4.73 13.71 -3.47
C THR A 131 4.97 13.24 -2.02
N GLY A 132 5.98 12.39 -1.78
CA GLY A 132 6.24 11.76 -0.48
C GLY A 132 5.17 10.79 0.01
N LYS A 133 4.19 10.46 -0.84
CA LYS A 133 3.06 9.59 -0.48
C LYS A 133 3.44 8.11 -0.52
N PRO A 134 2.71 7.25 0.24
CA PRO A 134 2.85 5.80 0.14
C PRO A 134 2.65 5.28 -1.29
N HIS A 135 3.21 4.10 -1.59
CA HIS A 135 3.29 3.52 -2.93
C HIS A 135 1.97 3.58 -3.73
N ASN A 136 0.86 3.12 -3.16
CA ASN A 136 -0.42 3.08 -3.88
C ASN A 136 -1.03 4.47 -4.05
N GLU A 137 -0.83 5.38 -3.10
CA GLU A 137 -1.30 6.76 -3.20
C GLU A 137 -0.49 7.56 -4.22
N ALA A 138 0.85 7.41 -4.21
CA ALA A 138 1.72 8.01 -5.21
C ALA A 138 1.41 7.50 -6.62
N ARG A 139 1.02 6.22 -6.76
CA ARG A 139 0.57 5.63 -8.02
C ARG A 139 -0.60 6.39 -8.66
N VAL A 140 -1.50 6.95 -7.87
CA VAL A 140 -2.63 7.75 -8.40
C VAL A 140 -2.10 8.94 -9.21
N THR A 141 -1.07 9.63 -8.71
CA THR A 141 -0.42 10.73 -9.43
C THR A 141 0.28 10.24 -10.70
N PHE A 142 0.99 9.11 -10.62
CA PHE A 142 1.65 8.48 -11.77
C PHE A 142 0.65 8.16 -12.90
N VAL A 143 -0.43 7.47 -12.57
CA VAL A 143 -1.48 7.09 -13.52
C VAL A 143 -2.14 8.32 -14.13
N LYS A 144 -2.47 9.34 -13.32
CA LYS A 144 -3.08 10.59 -13.78
C LYS A 144 -2.23 11.31 -14.83
N ILE A 145 -0.91 11.36 -14.62
CA ILE A 145 0.00 12.01 -15.56
C ILE A 145 0.02 11.26 -16.89
N LEU A 146 0.21 9.93 -16.87
CA LEU A 146 0.30 9.14 -18.09
C LEU A 146 -1.02 9.07 -18.85
N LEU A 147 -2.15 8.95 -18.17
CA LEU A 147 -3.46 8.98 -18.82
C LEU A 147 -3.70 10.31 -19.53
N ARG A 148 -3.31 11.45 -18.93
CA ARG A 148 -3.40 12.75 -19.59
C ARG A 148 -2.57 12.80 -20.86
N GLU A 149 -1.32 12.38 -20.81
CA GLU A 149 -0.41 12.40 -21.97
C GLU A 149 -0.87 11.46 -23.08
N LEU A 150 -1.42 10.28 -22.74
CA LEU A 150 -1.99 9.36 -23.72
C LEU A 150 -3.31 9.90 -24.32
N THR A 151 -4.11 10.61 -23.53
CA THR A 151 -5.33 11.27 -24.03
C THR A 151 -4.97 12.41 -24.98
N GLU A 152 -3.92 13.18 -24.70
CA GLU A 152 -3.40 14.21 -25.59
C GLU A 152 -2.97 13.60 -26.93
N GLN A 153 -2.21 12.49 -26.95
CA GLN A 153 -1.85 11.75 -28.17
C GLN A 153 -3.10 11.24 -28.91
N MET A 154 -4.08 10.71 -28.21
CA MET A 154 -5.33 10.23 -28.82
C MET A 154 -6.09 11.37 -29.50
N THR A 155 -6.15 12.53 -28.85
CA THR A 155 -6.79 13.74 -29.41
C THR A 155 -6.10 14.18 -30.69
N GLU A 156 -4.76 14.26 -30.69
CA GLU A 156 -3.96 14.61 -31.88
C GLU A 156 -4.21 13.65 -33.07
N LEU A 157 -4.29 12.34 -32.78
CA LEU A 157 -4.57 11.34 -33.82
C LEU A 157 -5.99 11.44 -34.38
N VAL A 158 -6.97 11.78 -33.56
CA VAL A 158 -8.37 11.99 -34.00
C VAL A 158 -8.46 13.25 -34.85
N GLU A 159 -7.85 14.35 -34.43
CA GLU A 159 -7.82 15.61 -35.16
C GLU A 159 -7.09 15.48 -36.53
N ALA A 160 -5.95 14.78 -36.55
CA ALA A 160 -5.19 14.53 -37.78
C ALA A 160 -5.92 13.62 -38.79
N GLY A 161 -6.81 12.75 -38.31
CA GLY A 161 -7.61 11.85 -39.16
C GLY A 161 -8.74 12.52 -39.91
N ASN A 162 -8.92 13.84 -39.81
CA ASN A 162 -9.94 14.65 -40.48
C ASN A 162 -11.40 14.13 -40.30
N ILE A 163 -11.65 13.41 -39.21
CA ILE A 163 -12.98 13.00 -38.82
C ILE A 163 -13.62 14.19 -38.12
N GLY A 164 -14.22 15.06 -38.90
CA GLY A 164 -14.89 16.26 -38.45
C GLY A 164 -16.04 15.96 -37.51
N ASN A 165 -15.73 15.92 -36.24
CA ASN A 165 -16.58 16.20 -35.12
C ASN A 165 -15.69 16.53 -33.96
N ASN A 166 -16.02 17.60 -33.22
CA ASN A 166 -15.47 17.85 -31.88
C ASN A 166 -15.67 16.60 -31.01
N ALA A 167 -14.76 15.61 -31.16
CA ALA A 167 -14.76 14.45 -30.29
C ALA A 167 -14.59 14.99 -28.86
N ASP A 168 -15.63 14.87 -28.06
CA ASP A 168 -15.61 15.36 -26.71
C ASP A 168 -14.43 14.71 -25.98
N ARG A 169 -13.48 15.51 -25.52
CA ARG A 169 -12.26 15.04 -24.83
C ARG A 169 -12.56 14.10 -23.66
N SER A 170 -13.77 14.18 -23.10
CA SER A 170 -14.19 13.31 -22.02
C SER A 170 -14.36 11.86 -22.47
N TYR A 171 -14.91 11.62 -23.66
CA TYR A 171 -15.02 10.27 -24.25
C TYR A 171 -13.65 9.69 -24.57
N LEU A 172 -12.76 10.46 -25.18
CA LEU A 172 -11.40 10.01 -25.49
C LEU A 172 -10.61 9.65 -24.22
N ALA A 173 -10.78 10.41 -23.16
CA ALA A 173 -10.15 10.11 -21.87
C ALA A 173 -10.65 8.80 -21.27
N GLU A 174 -11.95 8.50 -21.39
CA GLU A 174 -12.52 7.25 -20.89
C GLU A 174 -12.10 6.05 -21.77
N ASP A 175 -12.06 6.20 -23.08
CA ASP A 175 -11.56 5.16 -24.00
C ASP A 175 -10.10 4.81 -23.68
N VAL A 176 -9.23 5.79 -23.49
CA VAL A 176 -7.83 5.58 -23.08
C VAL A 176 -7.75 4.92 -21.72
N ARG A 177 -8.55 5.33 -20.76
CA ARG A 177 -8.55 4.81 -19.39
C ARG A 177 -9.04 3.36 -19.31
N SER A 178 -10.07 3.01 -20.09
CA SER A 178 -10.70 1.70 -20.11
C SER A 178 -9.93 0.70 -20.97
N ALA A 179 -9.09 1.18 -21.92
CA ALA A 179 -8.35 0.33 -22.82
C ALA A 179 -7.48 -0.70 -22.10
N ARG A 180 -7.57 -1.95 -22.54
CA ARG A 180 -6.87 -3.09 -21.95
C ARG A 180 -5.35 -2.88 -21.95
N ASP A 181 -4.79 -2.47 -23.09
CA ASP A 181 -3.34 -2.30 -23.25
C ASP A 181 -2.79 -1.21 -22.34
N VAL A 182 -3.52 -0.10 -22.20
CA VAL A 182 -3.18 0.98 -21.27
C VAL A 182 -3.15 0.48 -19.84
N ARG A 183 -4.18 -0.23 -19.41
CA ARG A 183 -4.27 -0.79 -18.05
C ARG A 183 -3.13 -1.77 -17.75
N ILE A 184 -2.80 -2.65 -18.71
CA ILE A 184 -1.68 -3.58 -18.59
C ILE A 184 -0.36 -2.83 -18.51
N ALA A 185 -0.12 -1.88 -19.39
CA ALA A 185 1.12 -1.09 -19.44
C ALA A 185 1.33 -0.31 -18.14
N LEU A 186 0.30 0.37 -17.63
CA LEU A 186 0.36 1.10 -16.36
C LEU A 186 0.66 0.18 -15.18
N ASN A 187 0.06 -1.02 -15.13
CA ASN A 187 0.31 -2.01 -14.08
C ASN A 187 1.72 -2.62 -14.19
N LEU A 188 2.24 -2.83 -15.38
CA LEU A 188 3.63 -3.28 -15.56
C LEU A 188 4.65 -2.23 -15.13
N CYS A 189 4.34 -0.94 -15.32
CA CYS A 189 5.21 0.16 -14.91
C CYS A 189 5.14 0.46 -13.41
N TRP A 190 3.94 0.38 -12.83
CA TRP A 190 3.73 0.61 -11.38
C TRP A 190 2.60 -0.28 -10.87
N MET A 191 2.97 -1.46 -10.39
CA MET A 191 2.00 -2.44 -9.92
C MET A 191 1.42 -2.03 -8.56
N PRO A 192 0.08 -1.89 -8.44
CA PRO A 192 -0.54 -1.71 -7.13
C PRO A 192 -0.42 -3.01 -6.34
N MET A 193 -0.22 -2.91 -5.04
CA MET A 193 -0.10 -4.08 -4.18
C MET A 193 -0.55 -3.78 -2.76
N THR A 194 -0.97 -4.82 -2.05
CA THR A 194 -1.16 -4.75 -0.61
C THR A 194 0.13 -5.18 0.11
N PRO A 195 0.36 -4.74 1.36
CA PRO A 195 1.50 -5.17 2.15
C PRO A 195 1.61 -6.69 2.25
N GLU A 196 0.50 -7.38 2.43
CA GLU A 196 0.43 -8.83 2.56
C GLU A 196 0.89 -9.53 1.30
N LYS A 197 0.41 -9.06 0.15
CA LYS A 197 0.80 -9.61 -1.16
C LYS A 197 2.29 -9.39 -1.41
N LEU A 198 2.81 -8.20 -1.08
CA LEU A 198 4.24 -7.91 -1.23
C LEU A 198 5.09 -8.86 -0.39
N ILE A 199 4.77 -9.01 0.89
CA ILE A 199 5.52 -9.87 1.83
C ILE A 199 5.40 -11.34 1.41
N SER A 200 4.20 -11.80 1.04
CA SER A 200 3.99 -13.16 0.55
C SER A 200 4.83 -13.44 -0.71
N GLU A 201 4.84 -12.54 -1.68
CA GLU A 201 5.64 -12.71 -2.90
C GLU A 201 7.14 -12.62 -2.62
N LEU A 202 7.58 -11.74 -1.72
CA LEU A 202 8.98 -11.58 -1.35
C LEU A 202 9.58 -12.88 -0.77
N PHE A 203 8.85 -13.52 0.14
CA PHE A 203 9.33 -14.73 0.81
C PHE A 203 9.01 -16.04 0.06
N SER A 204 8.08 -16.04 -0.89
CA SER A 204 7.75 -17.22 -1.68
C SER A 204 8.51 -17.33 -3.01
N LYS A 205 9.18 -16.26 -3.44
CA LYS A 205 9.88 -16.20 -4.74
C LYS A 205 11.35 -15.83 -4.54
N PRO A 206 12.27 -16.81 -4.46
CA PRO A 206 13.70 -16.57 -4.21
C PRO A 206 14.31 -15.50 -5.13
N ALA A 207 14.00 -15.53 -6.42
CA ALA A 207 14.51 -14.55 -7.37
C ALA A 207 14.13 -13.08 -7.05
N ILE A 208 13.00 -12.86 -6.39
CA ILE A 208 12.62 -11.51 -5.93
C ILE A 208 13.45 -11.12 -4.71
N LEU A 209 13.64 -12.04 -3.79
CA LEU A 209 14.44 -11.82 -2.59
C LEU A 209 15.90 -11.51 -2.94
N GLU A 210 16.52 -12.32 -3.80
CA GLU A 210 17.89 -12.10 -4.30
C GLU A 210 18.08 -10.73 -4.97
N PHE A 211 17.06 -10.26 -5.69
CA PHE A 211 17.12 -8.95 -6.33
C PHE A 211 16.98 -7.80 -5.33
N CYS A 212 16.41 -8.04 -4.15
CA CYS A 212 16.10 -7.02 -3.15
C CYS A 212 17.14 -6.96 -2.01
N THR A 213 17.99 -7.97 -1.88
CA THR A 213 19.08 -8.04 -0.89
C THR A 213 20.35 -7.44 -1.42
#